data_54981fd9ffa388c1c2e5d2fcf30a50b0
#
_entry.id   54981fd9ffa388c1c2e5d2fcf30a50b0
#
_cell.length_a   1.000
_cell.length_b   1.000
_cell.length_c   1.000
_cell.angle_alpha   90.00
_cell.angle_beta   90.00
_cell.angle_gamma   90.00
#
_symmetry.space_group_name_H-M   'P 1'
#
loop_
_entity.id
_entity.type
_entity.pdbx_description
1 polymer ?
#
loop_
_entity_poly.entity_id
_entity_poly.type
_entity_poly.pdbx_seq_one_letter_code
_entity_poly.pdbx_strand_id
1 'polypeptide(L)'
;PNKCYDEDIMTRFINWSVEVTKDVLWLNLNKNIKELYNDELDYCIALDFNIIYGKGRTKLGEAEYQLKYKNKDLNLNEREQYVDVIMRKMLDGCKYIPLNNESNWCVSPMPATDLGKTKLAWNLAERLAKHLALPFINPILSCNKPQLKNLSIKEKINTWEKIYYNNGVKLDVNKVRGNNVIVVDDLYQSGVTMWEYAKFLKTIGAICVFGVVCVKSLRDSDNT
;
A
#
# COMPACT_ATOMS: atom_id res chain seq x y z
N PRO A 1 -3.86 34.26 -23.60
CA PRO A 1 -2.50 33.84 -23.45
C PRO A 1 -2.37 32.45 -24.09
N ASN A 2 -1.74 32.41 -25.27
CA ASN A 2 -1.41 31.14 -25.93
C ASN A 2 -0.39 30.43 -25.06
N LYS A 3 -0.85 29.41 -24.35
CA LYS A 3 0.05 28.44 -23.73
C LYS A 3 0.65 27.62 -24.86
N CYS A 4 1.87 27.90 -25.24
CA CYS A 4 2.64 27.01 -26.10
C CYS A 4 2.84 25.69 -25.34
N TYR A 5 2.17 24.66 -25.77
CA TYR A 5 2.47 23.30 -25.32
C TYR A 5 3.71 22.83 -26.10
N ASP A 6 4.70 22.37 -25.36
CA ASP A 6 5.84 21.68 -25.96
C ASP A 6 5.36 20.26 -26.34
N GLU A 7 5.23 20.01 -27.64
CA GLU A 7 4.73 18.74 -28.20
C GLU A 7 5.64 17.56 -27.80
N ASP A 8 6.95 17.80 -27.69
CA ASP A 8 7.90 16.76 -27.28
C ASP A 8 7.73 16.38 -25.81
N ILE A 9 7.48 17.33 -24.95
CA ILE A 9 7.19 17.11 -23.53
C ILE A 9 5.86 16.35 -23.39
N MET A 10 4.83 16.78 -24.12
CA MET A 10 3.52 16.11 -24.10
C MET A 10 3.61 14.69 -24.62
N THR A 11 4.32 14.46 -25.71
CA THR A 11 4.51 13.12 -26.29
C THR A 11 5.26 12.21 -25.32
N ARG A 12 6.33 12.69 -24.69
CA ARG A 12 7.07 11.94 -23.66
C ARG A 12 6.21 11.62 -22.45
N PHE A 13 5.39 12.58 -21.99
CA PHE A 13 4.47 12.35 -20.88
C PHE A 13 3.39 11.30 -21.22
N ILE A 14 2.80 11.37 -22.42
CA ILE A 14 1.81 10.40 -22.88
C ILE A 14 2.43 9.00 -22.96
N ASN A 15 3.60 8.87 -23.60
CA ASN A 15 4.30 7.59 -23.71
C ASN A 15 4.63 7.02 -22.33
N TRP A 16 5.17 7.84 -21.43
CA TRP A 16 5.43 7.44 -20.06
C TRP A 16 4.14 7.01 -19.34
N SER A 17 3.05 7.76 -19.46
CA SER A 17 1.78 7.42 -18.80
C SER A 17 1.19 6.10 -19.30
N VAL A 18 1.32 5.82 -20.60
CA VAL A 18 0.89 4.55 -21.20
C VAL A 18 1.73 3.38 -20.69
N GLU A 19 3.05 3.53 -20.58
CA GLU A 19 3.93 2.48 -20.04
C GLU A 19 3.61 2.19 -18.58
N VAL A 20 3.53 3.24 -17.77
CA VAL A 20 3.28 3.13 -16.32
C VAL A 20 1.94 2.48 -16.01
N THR A 21 0.88 2.82 -16.77
CA THR A 21 -0.46 2.25 -16.57
C THR A 21 -0.60 0.80 -17.05
N LYS A 22 0.35 0.28 -17.82
CA LYS A 22 0.38 -1.15 -18.20
C LYS A 22 0.91 -2.04 -17.09
N ASP A 23 1.83 -1.53 -16.31
CA ASP A 23 2.60 -2.34 -15.34
C ASP A 23 2.00 -2.34 -13.94
N VAL A 24 1.34 -1.24 -13.54
CA VAL A 24 0.75 -1.07 -12.22
C VAL A 24 -0.56 -0.28 -12.30
N LEU A 25 -1.40 -0.45 -11.28
CA LEU A 25 -2.63 0.31 -11.12
C LEU A 25 -2.35 1.51 -10.21
N TRP A 26 -2.49 2.72 -10.73
CA TRP A 26 -2.41 3.93 -9.92
C TRP A 26 -3.72 4.13 -9.16
N LEU A 27 -3.62 4.16 -7.84
CA LEU A 27 -4.77 4.24 -6.96
C LEU A 27 -4.97 5.69 -6.49
N ASN A 28 -6.10 6.26 -6.89
CA ASN A 28 -6.54 7.55 -6.39
C ASN A 28 -7.70 7.36 -5.42
N LEU A 29 -7.88 8.31 -4.50
CA LEU A 29 -9.11 8.39 -3.72
C LEU A 29 -10.30 8.52 -4.64
N ASN A 30 -11.36 7.78 -4.35
CA ASN A 30 -12.67 8.00 -4.94
C ASN A 30 -13.15 9.44 -4.65
N LYS A 31 -13.89 10.03 -5.59
CA LYS A 31 -14.43 11.40 -5.47
C LYS A 31 -15.12 11.64 -4.13
N ASN A 32 -15.93 10.69 -3.67
CA ASN A 32 -16.69 10.78 -2.42
C ASN A 32 -15.81 10.75 -1.16
N ILE A 33 -14.60 10.19 -1.27
CA ILE A 33 -13.64 10.12 -0.17
C ILE A 33 -12.73 11.37 -0.18
N LYS A 34 -12.44 11.94 -1.35
CA LYS A 34 -11.64 13.18 -1.48
C LYS A 34 -12.24 14.37 -0.73
N GLU A 35 -13.55 14.41 -0.55
CA GLU A 35 -14.23 15.45 0.24
C GLU A 35 -13.96 15.31 1.74
N LEU A 36 -13.57 14.13 2.20
CA LEU A 36 -13.33 13.79 3.61
C LEU A 36 -11.85 13.80 4.00
N TYR A 37 -10.94 13.80 3.02
CA TYR A 37 -9.50 13.73 3.23
C TYR A 37 -8.76 14.86 2.57
N ASN A 38 -7.81 15.44 3.29
CA ASN A 38 -6.63 16.03 2.68
C ASN A 38 -5.75 14.89 2.14
N ASP A 39 -5.07 15.13 1.02
CA ASP A 39 -4.27 14.14 0.31
C ASP A 39 -2.94 13.93 1.04
N GLU A 40 -2.93 13.04 2.02
CA GLU A 40 -1.74 12.74 2.84
C GLU A 40 -0.92 11.55 2.28
N LEU A 41 -1.51 10.79 1.36
CA LEU A 41 -0.83 9.72 0.66
C LEU A 41 -0.35 10.25 -0.70
N ASP A 42 0.95 10.47 -0.84
CA ASP A 42 1.53 11.11 -2.03
C ASP A 42 1.30 10.28 -3.28
N TYR A 43 1.52 8.96 -3.19
CA TYR A 43 1.24 7.99 -4.26
C TYR A 43 0.78 6.66 -3.69
N CYS A 44 -0.03 5.95 -4.47
CA CYS A 44 -0.38 4.56 -4.17
C CYS A 44 -0.50 3.77 -5.47
N ILE A 45 0.17 2.62 -5.50
CA ILE A 45 0.08 1.67 -6.60
C ILE A 45 -0.41 0.32 -6.11
N ALA A 46 -1.25 -0.34 -6.89
CA ALA A 46 -1.48 -1.78 -6.76
C ALA A 46 -0.81 -2.50 -7.93
N LEU A 47 -0.25 -3.66 -7.64
CA LEU A 47 0.52 -4.40 -8.65
C LEU A 47 -0.39 -5.10 -9.65
N ASP A 48 -1.64 -5.41 -9.27
CA ASP A 48 -2.67 -6.00 -10.13
C ASP A 48 -4.06 -5.91 -9.46
N PHE A 49 -5.11 -6.34 -10.16
CA PHE A 49 -6.38 -6.65 -9.54
C PHE A 49 -6.34 -8.02 -8.85
N ASN A 50 -7.14 -8.22 -7.80
CA ASN A 50 -7.27 -9.54 -7.19
C ASN A 50 -8.11 -10.50 -8.06
N ILE A 51 -9.14 -9.97 -8.73
CA ILE A 51 -10.06 -10.69 -9.62
C ILE A 51 -10.34 -9.82 -10.83
N ILE A 52 -10.46 -10.44 -12.01
CA ILE A 52 -10.99 -9.81 -13.21
C ILE A 52 -12.39 -10.37 -13.46
N TYR A 53 -13.35 -9.50 -13.66
CA TYR A 53 -14.74 -9.90 -13.91
C TYR A 53 -14.83 -10.84 -15.11
N GLY A 54 -15.50 -11.99 -14.96
CA GLY A 54 -15.62 -13.02 -15.98
C GLY A 54 -14.37 -13.87 -16.26
N LYS A 55 -13.19 -13.54 -15.67
CA LYS A 55 -11.94 -14.30 -15.86
C LYS A 55 -11.42 -14.97 -14.59
N GLY A 56 -11.96 -14.61 -13.43
CA GLY A 56 -11.47 -15.14 -12.15
C GLY A 56 -10.27 -14.38 -11.57
N ARG A 57 -9.49 -15.03 -10.70
CA ARG A 57 -8.33 -14.41 -10.05
C ARG A 57 -7.20 -14.16 -11.06
N THR A 58 -6.52 -13.03 -10.87
CA THR A 58 -5.25 -12.78 -11.55
C THR A 58 -4.17 -13.67 -10.94
N LYS A 59 -3.00 -13.73 -11.56
CA LYS A 59 -1.85 -14.48 -11.02
C LYS A 59 -1.45 -13.96 -9.63
N LEU A 60 -1.45 -12.63 -9.43
CA LEU A 60 -1.18 -12.02 -8.13
C LEU A 60 -2.34 -12.19 -7.16
N GLY A 61 -3.57 -12.08 -7.64
CA GLY A 61 -4.75 -12.34 -6.82
C GLY A 61 -4.84 -13.78 -6.32
N GLU A 62 -4.37 -14.75 -7.10
CA GLU A 62 -4.26 -16.14 -6.66
C GLU A 62 -3.15 -16.30 -5.62
N ALA A 63 -1.97 -15.71 -5.85
CA ALA A 63 -0.87 -15.77 -4.91
C ALA A 63 -1.24 -15.13 -3.55
N GLU A 64 -1.87 -13.95 -3.57
CA GLU A 64 -2.40 -13.30 -2.35
C GLU A 64 -3.40 -14.18 -1.62
N TYR A 65 -4.35 -14.76 -2.34
CA TYR A 65 -5.37 -15.63 -1.77
C TYR A 65 -4.78 -16.87 -1.11
N GLN A 66 -3.87 -17.56 -1.79
CA GLN A 66 -3.21 -18.76 -1.27
C GLN A 66 -2.43 -18.44 0.02
N LEU A 67 -1.62 -17.38 0.00
CA LEU A 67 -0.81 -16.97 1.15
C LEU A 67 -1.64 -16.47 2.34
N LYS A 68 -2.81 -15.89 2.11
CA LYS A 68 -3.64 -15.30 3.15
C LYS A 68 -4.63 -16.29 3.74
N TYR A 69 -5.28 -17.10 2.91
CA TYR A 69 -6.40 -17.94 3.32
C TYR A 69 -6.08 -19.43 3.31
N LYS A 70 -5.11 -19.86 2.51
CA LYS A 70 -4.72 -21.27 2.38
C LYS A 70 -3.31 -21.57 2.93
N ASN A 71 -2.71 -20.61 3.58
CA ASN A 71 -1.33 -20.67 4.06
C ASN A 71 -0.99 -21.89 4.94
N LYS A 72 -1.97 -22.42 5.67
CA LYS A 72 -1.79 -23.64 6.51
C LYS A 72 -1.69 -24.91 5.69
N ASP A 73 -2.25 -24.89 4.49
CA ASP A 73 -2.32 -26.04 3.59
C ASP A 73 -1.09 -26.10 2.65
N LEU A 74 -0.32 -25.00 2.58
CA LEU A 74 0.85 -24.87 1.72
C LEU A 74 2.11 -25.43 2.40
N ASN A 75 2.89 -26.19 1.66
CA ASN A 75 4.26 -26.51 2.06
C ASN A 75 5.19 -25.28 1.88
N LEU A 76 6.43 -25.38 2.39
CA LEU A 76 7.38 -24.27 2.34
C LEU A 76 7.71 -23.83 0.91
N ASN A 77 7.89 -24.78 -0.01
CA ASN A 77 8.25 -24.47 -1.40
C ASN A 77 7.11 -23.76 -2.13
N GLU A 78 5.88 -24.23 -1.97
CA GLU A 78 4.69 -23.58 -2.55
C GLU A 78 4.51 -22.18 -2.01
N ARG A 79 4.70 -21.99 -0.72
CA ARG A 79 4.63 -20.67 -0.09
C ARG A 79 5.66 -19.71 -0.69
N GLU A 80 6.93 -20.14 -0.78
CA GLU A 80 7.99 -19.32 -1.35
C GLU A 80 7.73 -19.01 -2.83
N GLN A 81 7.22 -19.93 -3.62
CA GLN A 81 6.83 -19.67 -5.01
C GLN A 81 5.78 -18.55 -5.13
N TYR A 82 4.74 -18.57 -4.29
CA TYR A 82 3.74 -17.49 -4.28
C TYR A 82 4.33 -16.15 -3.80
N VAL A 83 5.18 -16.17 -2.79
CA VAL A 83 5.89 -14.97 -2.32
C VAL A 83 6.77 -14.40 -3.43
N ASP A 84 7.52 -15.24 -4.13
CA ASP A 84 8.38 -14.83 -5.24
C ASP A 84 7.62 -14.19 -6.39
N VAL A 85 6.42 -14.71 -6.69
CA VAL A 85 5.53 -14.11 -7.72
C VAL A 85 5.18 -12.67 -7.33
N ILE A 86 4.80 -12.45 -6.07
CA ILE A 86 4.45 -11.12 -5.58
C ILE A 86 5.71 -10.23 -5.53
N MET A 87 6.80 -10.71 -4.97
CA MET A 87 8.03 -9.92 -4.78
C MET A 87 8.63 -9.44 -6.10
N ARG A 88 8.68 -10.29 -7.14
CA ARG A 88 9.13 -9.86 -8.48
C ARG A 88 8.31 -8.68 -8.99
N LYS A 89 6.99 -8.79 -8.94
CA LYS A 89 6.11 -7.73 -9.41
C LYS A 89 6.20 -6.48 -8.52
N MET A 90 6.41 -6.66 -7.21
CA MET A 90 6.61 -5.55 -6.28
C MET A 90 7.90 -4.78 -6.55
N LEU A 91 8.99 -5.47 -6.83
CA LEU A 91 10.26 -4.83 -7.21
C LEU A 91 10.14 -4.11 -8.56
N ASP A 92 9.45 -4.71 -9.54
CA ASP A 92 9.14 -4.04 -10.80
C ASP A 92 8.29 -2.77 -10.59
N GLY A 93 7.32 -2.81 -9.68
CA GLY A 93 6.50 -1.64 -9.33
C GLY A 93 7.29 -0.55 -8.60
N CYS A 94 8.27 -0.93 -7.79
CA CYS A 94 9.10 0.05 -7.05
C CYS A 94 9.95 0.94 -7.96
N LYS A 95 10.20 0.59 -9.23
CA LYS A 95 10.87 1.47 -10.20
C LYS A 95 10.12 2.78 -10.46
N TYR A 96 8.81 2.83 -10.12
CA TYR A 96 7.99 4.04 -10.23
C TYR A 96 8.02 4.91 -8.97
N ILE A 97 8.67 4.44 -7.90
CA ILE A 97 8.93 5.24 -6.70
C ILE A 97 10.24 6.00 -6.93
N PRO A 98 10.30 7.31 -6.63
CA PRO A 98 11.51 8.10 -6.83
C PRO A 98 12.57 7.80 -5.76
N LEU A 99 13.06 6.57 -5.73
CA LEU A 99 14.13 6.12 -4.85
C LEU A 99 15.45 6.71 -5.35
N ASN A 100 15.76 7.92 -4.92
CA ASN A 100 17.05 8.56 -5.21
C ASN A 100 17.96 8.52 -3.98
N ASN A 101 19.26 8.67 -4.20
CA ASN A 101 20.27 8.66 -3.13
C ASN A 101 20.23 9.92 -2.23
N GLU A 102 19.49 10.94 -2.62
CA GLU A 102 19.41 12.21 -1.89
C GLU A 102 18.32 12.20 -0.80
N SER A 103 17.42 11.24 -0.84
CA SER A 103 16.29 11.13 0.09
C SER A 103 16.43 9.88 0.95
N ASN A 104 16.21 10.03 2.24
CA ASN A 104 16.14 8.89 3.14
C ASN A 104 14.78 8.19 2.99
N TRP A 105 14.82 6.88 2.86
CA TRP A 105 13.65 6.03 2.73
C TRP A 105 13.59 4.97 3.81
N CYS A 106 12.40 4.54 4.15
CA CYS A 106 12.16 3.36 4.98
C CYS A 106 10.90 2.62 4.51
N VAL A 107 10.76 1.37 4.91
CA VAL A 107 9.64 0.51 4.54
C VAL A 107 8.85 0.13 5.79
N SER A 108 7.54 0.25 5.71
CA SER A 108 6.59 -0.11 6.77
C SER A 108 5.49 -1.01 6.22
N PRO A 109 5.11 -2.12 6.85
CA PRO A 109 3.83 -2.76 6.58
C PRO A 109 2.70 -1.91 7.13
N MET A 110 1.47 -2.20 6.74
CA MET A 110 0.29 -1.74 7.46
C MET A 110 0.32 -2.23 8.91
N PRO A 111 -0.09 -1.39 9.89
CA PRO A 111 -0.07 -1.77 11.30
C PRO A 111 -0.90 -3.04 11.57
N ALA A 112 -0.32 -3.91 12.40
CA ALA A 112 -0.96 -5.15 12.85
C ALA A 112 -0.66 -5.38 14.33
N THR A 113 -1.39 -6.31 14.97
CA THR A 113 -1.10 -6.76 16.33
C THR A 113 0.25 -7.47 16.41
N ASP A 114 0.74 -7.81 17.61
CA ASP A 114 2.01 -8.53 17.82
C ASP A 114 2.16 -9.81 16.99
N LEU A 115 1.06 -10.41 16.59
CA LEU A 115 1.03 -11.54 15.64
C LEU A 115 1.24 -11.09 14.18
N GLY A 116 1.54 -9.82 13.95
CA GLY A 116 1.75 -9.24 12.61
C GLY A 116 2.81 -9.94 11.77
N LYS A 117 3.84 -10.53 12.40
CA LYS A 117 4.89 -11.32 11.73
C LYS A 117 4.37 -12.44 10.84
N THR A 118 3.18 -12.96 11.14
CA THR A 118 2.50 -13.98 10.34
C THR A 118 1.65 -13.39 9.22
N LYS A 119 1.49 -12.07 9.16
CA LYS A 119 0.69 -11.39 8.15
C LYS A 119 1.47 -11.21 6.86
N LEU A 120 0.76 -11.37 5.74
CA LEU A 120 1.34 -11.27 4.41
C LEU A 120 2.00 -9.90 4.17
N ALA A 121 1.30 -8.80 4.47
CA ALA A 121 1.83 -7.44 4.32
C ALA A 121 3.14 -7.23 5.10
N TRP A 122 3.25 -7.77 6.31
CA TRP A 122 4.46 -7.68 7.12
C TRP A 122 5.64 -8.42 6.45
N ASN A 123 5.41 -9.65 6.00
CA ASN A 123 6.43 -10.45 5.33
C ASN A 123 6.92 -9.80 4.03
N LEU A 124 5.99 -9.29 3.22
CA LEU A 124 6.31 -8.59 1.97
C LEU A 124 7.10 -7.30 2.24
N ALA A 125 6.72 -6.52 3.24
CA ALA A 125 7.41 -5.29 3.60
C ALA A 125 8.83 -5.54 4.12
N GLU A 126 9.03 -6.57 4.97
CA GLU A 126 10.37 -6.95 5.44
C GLU A 126 11.28 -7.38 4.30
N ARG A 127 10.77 -8.22 3.39
CA ARG A 127 11.51 -8.66 2.21
C ARG A 127 11.84 -7.51 1.27
N LEU A 128 10.89 -6.60 1.06
CA LEU A 128 11.10 -5.40 0.26
C LEU A 128 12.20 -4.51 0.86
N ALA A 129 12.12 -4.24 2.18
CA ALA A 129 13.14 -3.47 2.88
C ALA A 129 14.53 -4.08 2.73
N LYS A 130 14.64 -5.41 2.89
CA LYS A 130 15.89 -6.14 2.71
C LYS A 130 16.42 -6.05 1.26
N HIS A 131 15.55 -6.19 0.26
CA HIS A 131 15.94 -6.11 -1.15
C HIS A 131 16.44 -4.73 -1.56
N LEU A 132 15.77 -3.68 -1.05
CA LEU A 132 16.11 -2.29 -1.33
C LEU A 132 17.22 -1.75 -0.40
N ALA A 133 17.70 -2.56 0.54
CA ALA A 133 18.65 -2.16 1.60
C ALA A 133 18.16 -0.94 2.40
N LEU A 134 16.84 -0.87 2.66
CA LEU A 134 16.20 0.22 3.39
C LEU A 134 15.87 -0.18 4.84
N PRO A 135 15.85 0.77 5.79
CA PRO A 135 15.37 0.54 7.14
C PRO A 135 13.93 0.01 7.13
N PHE A 136 13.69 -1.01 7.96
CA PHE A 136 12.37 -1.56 8.20
C PHE A 136 11.76 -0.98 9.47
N ILE A 137 10.48 -0.56 9.39
CA ILE A 137 9.66 -0.13 10.50
C ILE A 137 8.68 -1.24 10.82
N ASN A 138 8.50 -1.55 12.10
CA ASN A 138 7.52 -2.53 12.56
C ASN A 138 6.43 -1.83 13.40
N PRO A 139 5.35 -1.34 12.77
CA PRO A 139 4.24 -0.74 13.49
C PRO A 139 3.38 -1.82 14.16
N ILE A 140 3.21 -1.73 15.47
CA ILE A 140 2.45 -2.69 16.25
C ILE A 140 1.20 -2.01 16.79
N LEU A 141 0.02 -2.60 16.53
CA LEU A 141 -1.23 -2.17 17.16
C LEU A 141 -1.24 -2.60 18.63
N SER A 142 -1.49 -1.64 19.52
CA SER A 142 -1.64 -1.87 20.97
C SER A 142 -3.05 -2.37 21.34
N CYS A 143 -3.94 -2.49 20.36
CA CYS A 143 -5.31 -2.95 20.52
C CYS A 143 -5.64 -4.01 19.46
N ASN A 144 -6.73 -4.73 19.66
CA ASN A 144 -7.24 -5.63 18.63
C ASN A 144 -7.63 -4.85 17.38
N LYS A 145 -7.24 -5.36 16.20
CA LYS A 145 -7.62 -4.74 14.94
C LYS A 145 -9.15 -4.69 14.83
N PRO A 146 -9.75 -3.53 14.62
CA PRO A 146 -11.20 -3.41 14.53
C PRO A 146 -11.72 -4.15 13.30
N GLN A 147 -12.94 -4.69 13.41
CA GLN A 147 -13.66 -5.25 12.26
C GLN A 147 -14.29 -4.12 11.47
N LEU A 148 -13.72 -3.78 10.32
CA LEU A 148 -14.14 -2.64 9.50
C LEU A 148 -15.10 -3.00 8.38
N LYS A 149 -15.33 -4.29 8.13
CA LYS A 149 -15.99 -4.77 6.90
C LYS A 149 -17.39 -4.21 6.66
N ASN A 150 -18.12 -3.93 7.73
CA ASN A 150 -19.53 -3.47 7.66
C ASN A 150 -19.68 -2.00 8.09
N LEU A 151 -18.58 -1.27 8.26
CA LEU A 151 -18.61 0.12 8.64
C LEU A 151 -18.66 1.02 7.42
N SER A 152 -19.41 2.11 7.52
CA SER A 152 -19.32 3.22 6.55
C SER A 152 -17.91 3.82 6.50
N ILE A 153 -17.60 4.53 5.45
CA ILE A 153 -16.30 5.23 5.30
C ILE A 153 -16.02 6.13 6.51
N LYS A 154 -17.00 6.91 6.93
CA LYS A 154 -16.88 7.82 8.07
C LYS A 154 -16.60 7.09 9.39
N GLU A 155 -17.24 5.97 9.62
CA GLU A 155 -17.01 5.14 10.81
C GLU A 155 -15.61 4.50 10.78
N LYS A 156 -15.13 4.07 9.59
CA LYS A 156 -13.76 3.57 9.41
C LYS A 156 -12.72 4.64 9.73
N ILE A 157 -12.91 5.86 9.23
CA ILE A 157 -12.06 7.01 9.53
C ILE A 157 -12.02 7.25 11.03
N ASN A 158 -13.18 7.46 11.66
CA ASN A 158 -13.28 7.73 13.09
C ASN A 158 -12.64 6.61 13.94
N THR A 159 -12.73 5.37 13.49
CA THR A 159 -12.15 4.23 14.19
C THR A 159 -10.62 4.27 14.14
N TRP A 160 -10.04 4.52 12.97
CA TRP A 160 -8.59 4.62 12.82
C TRP A 160 -8.01 5.87 13.49
N GLU A 161 -8.67 7.02 13.39
CA GLU A 161 -8.28 8.24 14.09
C GLU A 161 -8.19 8.00 15.60
N LYS A 162 -9.20 7.36 16.21
CA LYS A 162 -9.15 7.01 17.63
C LYS A 162 -7.96 6.13 17.98
N ILE A 163 -7.62 5.17 17.13
CA ILE A 163 -6.48 4.27 17.35
C ILE A 163 -5.18 5.06 17.26
N TYR A 164 -4.97 5.82 16.19
CA TYR A 164 -3.71 6.52 15.93
C TYR A 164 -3.44 7.63 16.94
N TYR A 165 -4.46 8.42 17.30
CA TYR A 165 -4.29 9.55 18.23
C TYR A 165 -4.34 9.17 19.71
N ASN A 166 -4.73 7.95 20.06
CA ASN A 166 -4.73 7.43 21.44
C ASN A 166 -3.56 6.48 21.72
N ASN A 167 -2.43 6.67 21.06
CA ASN A 167 -1.25 5.80 21.18
C ASN A 167 -1.53 4.32 20.87
N GLY A 168 -2.51 4.06 20.03
CA GLY A 168 -2.90 2.71 19.63
C GLY A 168 -1.92 2.04 18.67
N VAL A 169 -0.88 2.76 18.20
CA VAL A 169 0.21 2.21 17.38
C VAL A 169 1.55 2.53 18.01
N LYS A 170 2.35 1.50 18.20
CA LYS A 170 3.75 1.60 18.64
C LYS A 170 4.67 1.39 17.45
N LEU A 171 5.56 2.33 17.19
CA LEU A 171 6.62 2.25 16.20
C LEU A 171 7.81 3.14 16.59
N ASP A 172 8.94 2.93 15.95
CA ASP A 172 10.11 3.78 16.11
C ASP A 172 9.96 5.08 15.31
N VAL A 173 9.54 6.15 15.99
CA VAL A 173 9.31 7.47 15.37
C VAL A 173 10.60 8.04 14.75
N ASN A 174 11.77 7.70 15.29
CA ASN A 174 13.04 8.21 14.73
C ASN A 174 13.33 7.67 13.33
N LYS A 175 12.81 6.48 13.00
CA LYS A 175 12.89 5.91 11.65
C LYS A 175 11.90 6.52 10.66
N VAL A 176 10.90 7.25 11.15
CA VAL A 176 9.87 7.90 10.31
C VAL A 176 10.19 9.36 10.07
N ARG A 177 10.57 10.05 11.15
CA ARG A 177 10.77 11.51 11.12
C ARG A 177 11.89 11.90 10.13
N GLY A 178 11.54 12.78 9.19
CA GLY A 178 12.47 13.26 8.17
C GLY A 178 12.74 12.25 7.05
N ASN A 179 11.99 11.14 7.00
CA ASN A 179 12.15 10.09 5.98
C ASN A 179 10.91 9.98 5.09
N ASN A 180 11.10 9.48 3.88
CA ASN A 180 10.03 9.00 3.02
C ASN A 180 9.69 7.56 3.42
N VAL A 181 8.41 7.21 3.40
CA VAL A 181 7.93 5.91 3.86
C VAL A 181 7.22 5.16 2.73
N ILE A 182 7.68 3.95 2.42
CA ILE A 182 6.94 3.01 1.57
C ILE A 182 6.06 2.17 2.47
N VAL A 183 4.75 2.30 2.34
CA VAL A 183 3.77 1.49 3.08
C VAL A 183 3.32 0.32 2.22
N VAL A 184 3.48 -0.90 2.75
CA VAL A 184 3.11 -2.14 2.05
C VAL A 184 1.84 -2.72 2.64
N ASP A 185 0.89 -3.09 1.76
CA ASP A 185 -0.32 -3.83 2.13
C ASP A 185 -0.57 -5.01 1.18
N ASP A 186 -1.38 -5.97 1.61
CA ASP A 186 -1.74 -7.13 0.80
C ASP A 186 -2.93 -6.84 -0.13
N LEU A 187 -3.93 -6.10 0.34
CA LEU A 187 -5.18 -5.84 -0.37
C LEU A 187 -5.67 -4.41 -0.19
N TYR A 188 -5.84 -3.70 -1.29
CA TYR A 188 -6.51 -2.40 -1.30
C TYR A 188 -7.99 -2.57 -1.67
N GLN A 189 -8.87 -2.18 -0.78
CA GLN A 189 -10.32 -2.16 -1.00
C GLN A 189 -10.80 -0.73 -1.17
N SER A 190 -11.24 -0.06 -0.12
CA SER A 190 -11.62 1.36 -0.13
C SER A 190 -10.44 2.31 0.01
N GLY A 191 -9.32 1.82 0.51
CA GLY A 191 -8.13 2.61 0.77
C GLY A 191 -8.10 3.32 2.13
N VAL A 192 -9.24 3.47 2.82
CA VAL A 192 -9.35 4.22 4.10
C VAL A 192 -8.24 3.86 5.10
N THR A 193 -7.97 2.56 5.28
CA THR A 193 -6.96 2.10 6.23
C THR A 193 -5.56 2.63 5.87
N MET A 194 -5.19 2.63 4.60
CA MET A 194 -3.90 3.13 4.14
C MET A 194 -3.81 4.65 4.22
N TRP A 195 -4.87 5.35 3.88
CA TRP A 195 -4.93 6.80 3.96
C TRP A 195 -4.82 7.30 5.39
N GLU A 196 -5.51 6.67 6.34
CA GLU A 196 -5.41 7.00 7.75
C GLU A 196 -4.01 6.73 8.30
N TYR A 197 -3.38 5.64 7.86
CA TYR A 197 -2.01 5.36 8.26
C TYR A 197 -1.03 6.39 7.67
N ALA A 198 -1.20 6.78 6.42
CA ALA A 198 -0.39 7.83 5.80
C ALA A 198 -0.52 9.16 6.55
N LYS A 199 -1.75 9.58 6.88
CA LYS A 199 -2.02 10.76 7.70
C LYS A 199 -1.28 10.68 9.05
N PHE A 200 -1.35 9.55 9.73
CA PHE A 200 -0.63 9.34 10.98
C PHE A 200 0.89 9.44 10.79
N LEU A 201 1.46 8.80 9.76
CA LEU A 201 2.89 8.90 9.47
C LEU A 201 3.34 10.34 9.20
N LYS A 202 2.55 11.12 8.45
CA LYS A 202 2.81 12.57 8.23
C LYS A 202 2.79 13.35 9.55
N THR A 203 1.84 13.05 10.44
CA THR A 203 1.74 13.73 11.76
C THR A 203 2.98 13.51 12.63
N ILE A 204 3.62 12.34 12.51
CA ILE A 204 4.86 12.03 13.28
C ILE A 204 6.14 12.39 12.52
N GLY A 205 6.01 13.02 11.33
CA GLY A 205 7.11 13.67 10.62
C GLY A 205 7.63 12.94 9.39
N ALA A 206 6.86 12.04 8.78
CA ALA A 206 7.17 11.53 7.44
C ALA A 206 7.13 12.66 6.41
N ILE A 207 8.09 12.71 5.47
CA ILE A 207 8.12 13.69 4.38
C ILE A 207 7.13 13.30 3.31
N CYS A 208 7.27 12.08 2.77
CA CYS A 208 6.37 11.50 1.78
C CYS A 208 5.93 10.10 2.21
N VAL A 209 4.73 9.70 1.80
CA VAL A 209 4.20 8.36 2.04
C VAL A 209 3.71 7.76 0.72
N PHE A 210 4.26 6.62 0.36
CA PHE A 210 3.96 5.87 -0.86
C PHE A 210 3.34 4.53 -0.51
N GLY A 211 2.15 4.25 -1.03
CA GLY A 211 1.51 2.95 -0.87
C GLY A 211 1.93 1.98 -1.98
N VAL A 212 2.33 0.77 -1.61
CA VAL A 212 2.55 -0.35 -2.53
C VAL A 212 1.69 -1.51 -2.08
N VAL A 213 0.71 -1.87 -2.88
CA VAL A 213 -0.28 -2.89 -2.53
C VAL A 213 -0.18 -4.07 -3.48
N CYS A 214 -0.26 -5.28 -2.93
CA CYS A 214 -0.19 -6.48 -3.76
C CYS A 214 -1.33 -6.49 -4.79
N VAL A 215 -2.57 -6.35 -4.34
CA VAL A 215 -3.73 -6.38 -5.25
C VAL A 215 -4.82 -5.38 -4.86
N LYS A 216 -5.55 -4.89 -5.88
CA LYS A 216 -6.76 -4.08 -5.70
C LYS A 216 -8.02 -4.94 -5.84
N SER A 217 -8.95 -4.81 -4.91
CA SER A 217 -10.29 -5.37 -5.04
C SER A 217 -11.12 -4.56 -6.03
N LEU A 218 -11.84 -5.26 -6.92
CA LEU A 218 -12.86 -4.64 -7.77
C LEU A 218 -14.17 -4.34 -7.02
N ARG A 219 -14.40 -5.03 -5.90
CA ARG A 219 -15.57 -4.79 -5.05
C ARG A 219 -15.24 -3.67 -4.08
N ASP A 220 -15.62 -2.48 -4.42
CA ASP A 220 -15.75 -1.38 -3.47
C ASP A 220 -17.13 -1.49 -2.82
N SER A 221 -17.30 -2.44 -1.90
CA SER A 221 -18.56 -2.56 -1.11
C SER A 221 -18.82 -1.32 -0.24
N ASP A 222 -17.90 -0.38 -0.23
CA ASP A 222 -17.95 0.85 0.53
C ASP A 222 -18.42 2.05 -0.31
N ASN A 223 -18.77 1.82 -1.59
CA ASN A 223 -19.20 2.84 -2.54
C ASN A 223 -20.72 2.80 -2.83
N THR A 224 -21.49 2.21 -1.95
CA THR A 224 -22.97 2.28 -2.00
C THR A 224 -23.47 3.33 -1.02
#